data_89f6d28e8c0156a05cde7b5d0bad9d59
#
_entry.id   89f6d28e8c0156a05cde7b5d0bad9d59
#
_cell.length_a   1.000
_cell.length_b   1.000
_cell.length_c   1.000
_cell.angle_alpha   90.00
_cell.angle_beta   90.00
_cell.angle_gamma   90.00
#
_symmetry.space_group_name_H-M   'P 1'
#
loop_
_entity.id
_entity.type
_entity.pdbx_description
1 polymer ?
#
loop_
_entity_poly.entity_id
_entity_poly.type
_entity_poly.pdbx_seq_one_letter_code
_entity_poly.pdbx_strand_id
1 'polypeptide(L)'
;MTIVEEATQEGDIDDQEGDLIQNAIGFMEMEAAEIFTPRVNVIGIPLDATKSEIAKTFSDTGFSRPPVYDDDIDHIVGIVYQKDFHNHIYHTNKPLSSIIRPALFVTENTKVGPLLKKMQAKKSHIAIIIDEFGGTDGIITMEDILEELVGEIWDEHDAVVQEIQKVSENEYLVTGTASIDKVYEELDIDKEFDVFTVSGWIMGILERVPKEGDHFVSDGLDVTVLKM
;
A
#
# COMPACT_ATOMS: atom_id res chain seq x y z
N MET A 1 -16.31 3.27 23.87
CA MET A 1 -17.28 3.07 22.80
C MET A 1 -17.57 4.42 22.18
N THR A 2 -17.35 4.58 20.90
CA THR A 2 -17.59 5.83 20.19
C THR A 2 -19.07 5.88 19.75
N ILE A 3 -19.61 7.09 19.47
CA ILE A 3 -20.97 7.25 18.95
C ILE A 3 -21.17 6.44 17.63
N VAL A 4 -20.12 6.28 16.86
CA VAL A 4 -20.12 5.51 15.60
C VAL A 4 -20.30 4.01 15.89
N GLU A 5 -19.56 3.46 16.84
CA GLU A 5 -19.71 2.06 17.27
C GLU A 5 -21.11 1.74 17.83
N GLU A 6 -21.70 2.69 18.56
CA GLU A 6 -23.08 2.55 19.05
C GLU A 6 -24.06 2.51 17.89
N ALA A 7 -23.95 3.44 16.91
CA ALA A 7 -24.85 3.49 15.75
C ALA A 7 -24.72 2.24 14.87
N THR A 8 -23.52 1.67 14.71
CA THR A 8 -23.30 0.41 14.00
C THR A 8 -23.95 -0.76 14.72
N GLN A 9 -23.80 -0.86 16.06
CA GLN A 9 -24.44 -1.92 16.85
C GLN A 9 -25.97 -1.82 16.90
N GLU A 10 -26.54 -0.62 16.84
CA GLU A 10 -27.98 -0.38 16.75
C GLU A 10 -28.55 -0.63 15.35
N GLY A 11 -27.67 -0.79 14.34
CA GLY A 11 -28.04 -1.05 12.95
C GLY A 11 -28.51 0.19 12.19
N ASP A 12 -28.21 1.40 12.71
CA ASP A 12 -28.53 2.67 12.05
C ASP A 12 -27.60 2.98 10.90
N ILE A 13 -26.35 2.46 10.96
CA ILE A 13 -25.34 2.52 9.88
C ILE A 13 -24.76 1.10 9.68
N ASP A 14 -24.35 0.77 8.47
CA ASP A 14 -23.68 -0.50 8.21
C ASP A 14 -22.18 -0.44 8.62
N ASP A 15 -21.52 -1.60 8.65
CA ASP A 15 -20.12 -1.72 9.09
C ASP A 15 -19.20 -0.88 8.18
N GLN A 16 -19.43 -0.86 6.86
CA GLN A 16 -18.64 -0.07 5.91
C GLN A 16 -18.82 1.43 6.11
N GLU A 17 -20.05 1.88 6.39
CA GLU A 17 -20.33 3.27 6.71
C GLU A 17 -19.66 3.68 8.04
N GLY A 18 -19.66 2.77 9.03
CA GLY A 18 -18.96 2.94 10.30
C GLY A 18 -17.45 3.13 10.13
N ASP A 19 -16.81 2.24 9.37
CA ASP A 19 -15.38 2.29 9.05
C ASP A 19 -15.03 3.57 8.31
N LEU A 20 -15.81 3.96 7.31
CA LEU A 20 -15.58 5.19 6.55
C LEU A 20 -15.60 6.44 7.45
N ILE A 21 -16.55 6.49 8.41
CA ILE A 21 -16.64 7.61 9.35
C ILE A 21 -15.43 7.63 10.30
N GLN A 22 -15.01 6.48 10.81
CA GLN A 22 -13.84 6.36 11.68
C GLN A 22 -12.56 6.75 10.94
N ASN A 23 -12.35 6.22 9.72
CA ASN A 23 -11.23 6.58 8.86
C ASN A 23 -11.21 8.08 8.55
N ALA A 24 -12.36 8.69 8.25
CA ALA A 24 -12.46 10.13 7.99
C ALA A 24 -12.05 10.98 9.20
N ILE A 25 -12.32 10.53 10.42
CA ILE A 25 -11.90 11.22 11.66
C ILE A 25 -10.37 11.11 11.81
N GLY A 26 -9.79 9.90 11.69
CA GLY A 26 -8.35 9.66 11.77
C GLY A 26 -7.56 10.41 10.68
N PHE A 27 -8.08 10.41 9.47
CA PHE A 27 -7.51 11.08 8.30
C PHE A 27 -7.20 12.57 8.52
N MET A 28 -8.00 13.28 9.31
CA MET A 28 -7.81 14.70 9.57
C MET A 28 -6.54 15.01 10.38
N GLU A 29 -6.11 14.06 11.21
CA GLU A 29 -4.93 14.20 12.09
C GLU A 29 -3.68 13.51 11.51
N MET A 30 -3.84 12.64 10.53
CA MET A 30 -2.78 11.85 9.90
C MET A 30 -1.72 12.72 9.22
N GLU A 31 -0.46 12.33 9.32
CA GLU A 31 0.69 12.97 8.68
C GLU A 31 1.19 12.14 7.49
N ALA A 32 1.83 12.80 6.53
CA ALA A 32 2.40 12.12 5.36
C ALA A 32 3.41 11.04 5.76
N ALA A 33 4.12 11.22 6.89
CA ALA A 33 5.05 10.26 7.47
C ALA A 33 4.44 8.87 7.72
N GLU A 34 3.13 8.79 7.91
CA GLU A 34 2.45 7.54 8.28
C GLU A 34 2.14 6.64 7.08
N ILE A 35 2.06 7.24 5.86
CA ILE A 35 1.54 6.56 4.67
C ILE A 35 2.43 6.68 3.41
N PHE A 36 3.56 7.39 3.45
CA PHE A 36 4.39 7.58 2.28
C PHE A 36 5.20 6.32 1.92
N THR A 37 5.50 6.15 0.64
CA THR A 37 6.46 5.15 0.16
C THR A 37 7.87 5.61 0.44
N PRO A 38 8.64 4.90 1.30
CA PRO A 38 10.01 5.28 1.64
C PRO A 38 10.94 5.28 0.42
N ARG A 39 11.94 6.15 0.43
CA ARG A 39 12.96 6.34 -0.60
C ARG A 39 13.54 5.05 -1.17
N VAL A 40 13.80 4.06 -0.30
CA VAL A 40 14.39 2.76 -0.70
C VAL A 40 13.49 1.96 -1.64
N ASN A 41 12.19 2.25 -1.65
CA ASN A 41 11.19 1.62 -2.49
C ASN A 41 10.78 2.49 -3.69
N VAL A 42 11.31 3.71 -3.80
CA VAL A 42 10.99 4.62 -4.90
C VAL A 42 11.73 4.22 -6.16
N ILE A 43 10.99 3.95 -7.22
CA ILE A 43 11.54 3.72 -8.55
C ILE A 43 11.46 5.02 -9.35
N GLY A 44 12.61 5.64 -9.56
CA GLY A 44 12.76 6.86 -10.37
C GLY A 44 13.42 6.57 -11.72
N ILE A 45 13.40 7.56 -12.60
CA ILE A 45 14.04 7.54 -13.92
C ILE A 45 15.19 8.54 -13.91
N PRO A 46 16.43 8.12 -14.22
CA PRO A 46 17.53 9.05 -14.43
C PRO A 46 17.23 10.03 -15.57
N LEU A 47 17.62 11.30 -15.41
CA LEU A 47 17.39 12.34 -16.42
C LEU A 47 18.11 12.03 -17.75
N ASP A 48 19.24 11.36 -17.69
CA ASP A 48 20.08 10.94 -18.82
C ASP A 48 19.74 9.55 -19.37
N ALA A 49 18.71 8.88 -18.80
CA ALA A 49 18.30 7.56 -19.25
C ALA A 49 17.91 7.53 -20.72
N THR A 50 18.30 6.47 -21.41
CA THR A 50 17.89 6.24 -22.80
C THR A 50 16.41 5.93 -22.91
N LYS A 51 15.81 6.20 -24.05
CA LYS A 51 14.38 5.91 -24.29
C LYS A 51 14.03 4.43 -24.09
N SER A 52 14.98 3.54 -24.38
CA SER A 52 14.79 2.10 -24.18
C SER A 52 14.72 1.74 -22.70
N GLU A 53 15.57 2.34 -21.89
CA GLU A 53 15.57 2.15 -20.42
C GLU A 53 14.30 2.72 -19.81
N ILE A 54 13.87 3.93 -20.22
CA ILE A 54 12.61 4.54 -19.76
C ILE A 54 11.41 3.67 -20.12
N ALA A 55 11.34 3.19 -21.37
CA ALA A 55 10.25 2.31 -21.81
C ALA A 55 10.24 0.99 -21.02
N LYS A 56 11.43 0.45 -20.73
CA LYS A 56 11.58 -0.76 -19.92
C LYS A 56 11.09 -0.51 -18.48
N THR A 57 11.49 0.59 -17.85
CA THR A 57 11.00 0.95 -16.51
C THR A 57 9.48 0.99 -16.46
N PHE A 58 8.81 1.64 -17.42
CA PHE A 58 7.35 1.66 -17.48
C PHE A 58 6.74 0.27 -17.65
N SER A 59 7.35 -0.59 -18.50
CA SER A 59 6.86 -1.94 -18.74
C SER A 59 7.03 -2.86 -17.54
N ASP A 60 8.18 -2.78 -16.87
CA ASP A 60 8.53 -3.68 -15.77
C ASP A 60 7.79 -3.32 -14.48
N THR A 61 7.51 -2.03 -14.25
CA THR A 61 6.89 -1.55 -13.01
C THR A 61 5.39 -1.31 -13.11
N GLY A 62 4.87 -1.05 -14.32
CA GLY A 62 3.48 -0.60 -14.50
C GLY A 62 3.19 0.83 -14.02
N PHE A 63 4.16 1.51 -13.42
CA PHE A 63 3.96 2.85 -12.88
C PHE A 63 3.67 3.89 -13.96
N SER A 64 2.67 4.74 -13.72
CA SER A 64 2.25 5.76 -14.68
C SER A 64 3.00 7.09 -14.56
N ARG A 65 3.62 7.39 -13.40
CA ARG A 65 4.14 8.72 -13.05
C ARG A 65 5.40 8.64 -12.18
N PRO A 66 6.48 7.97 -12.62
CA PRO A 66 7.72 7.93 -11.86
C PRO A 66 8.36 9.32 -11.76
N PRO A 67 9.05 9.62 -10.64
CA PRO A 67 9.92 10.78 -10.52
C PRO A 67 11.12 10.67 -11.46
N VAL A 68 11.59 11.81 -11.92
CA VAL A 68 12.85 11.95 -12.69
C VAL A 68 13.87 12.63 -11.81
N TYR A 69 15.07 12.08 -11.73
CA TYR A 69 16.15 12.60 -10.91
C TYR A 69 17.42 12.86 -11.71
N ASP A 70 18.23 13.79 -11.23
CA ASP A 70 19.55 14.13 -11.78
C ASP A 70 20.62 13.64 -10.79
N ASP A 71 21.56 12.82 -11.23
CA ASP A 71 22.62 12.17 -10.46
C ASP A 71 22.07 11.08 -9.49
N ASP A 72 21.32 11.47 -8.46
CA ASP A 72 20.73 10.55 -7.48
C ASP A 72 19.27 10.92 -7.14
N ILE A 73 18.61 10.05 -6.37
CA ILE A 73 17.19 10.19 -5.98
C ILE A 73 16.95 11.39 -5.07
N ASP A 74 17.98 11.99 -4.47
CA ASP A 74 17.84 13.21 -3.66
C ASP A 74 17.63 14.45 -4.54
N HIS A 75 17.95 14.36 -5.83
CA HIS A 75 17.82 15.46 -6.77
C HIS A 75 16.67 15.24 -7.76
N ILE A 76 15.43 15.21 -7.26
CA ILE A 76 14.24 15.08 -8.12
C ILE A 76 14.04 16.36 -8.93
N VAL A 77 14.11 16.27 -10.27
CA VAL A 77 13.89 17.37 -11.20
C VAL A 77 12.43 17.51 -11.64
N GLY A 78 11.62 16.47 -11.44
CA GLY A 78 10.19 16.51 -11.76
C GLY A 78 9.60 15.11 -11.92
N ILE A 79 8.43 15.06 -12.57
CA ILE A 79 7.66 13.84 -12.81
C ILE A 79 7.47 13.67 -14.31
N VAL A 80 7.65 12.44 -14.80
CA VAL A 80 7.31 12.08 -16.19
C VAL A 80 6.06 11.21 -16.22
N TYR A 81 5.16 11.50 -17.15
CA TYR A 81 3.96 10.68 -17.37
C TYR A 81 4.22 9.67 -18.48
N GLN A 82 3.91 8.40 -18.24
CA GLN A 82 4.02 7.32 -19.23
C GLN A 82 3.34 7.68 -20.56
N LYS A 83 2.12 8.24 -20.49
CA LYS A 83 1.37 8.66 -21.68
C LYS A 83 2.08 9.74 -22.49
N ASP A 84 2.66 10.74 -21.81
CA ASP A 84 3.40 11.81 -22.48
C ASP A 84 4.70 11.30 -23.09
N PHE A 85 5.40 10.38 -22.42
CA PHE A 85 6.58 9.72 -22.93
C PHE A 85 6.28 8.96 -24.23
N HIS A 86 5.29 8.09 -24.25
CA HIS A 86 4.95 7.32 -25.45
C HIS A 86 4.46 8.20 -26.59
N ASN A 87 3.65 9.23 -26.31
CA ASN A 87 3.08 10.08 -27.35
C ASN A 87 4.08 11.09 -27.92
N HIS A 88 5.04 11.59 -27.13
CA HIS A 88 5.85 12.76 -27.51
C HIS A 88 7.35 12.50 -27.58
N ILE A 89 7.87 11.44 -26.94
CA ILE A 89 9.31 11.17 -26.82
C ILE A 89 9.71 9.90 -27.55
N TYR A 90 9.04 8.78 -27.32
CA TYR A 90 9.49 7.46 -27.71
C TYR A 90 9.86 7.35 -29.19
N HIS A 91 9.03 7.87 -30.08
CA HIS A 91 9.23 7.85 -31.53
C HIS A 91 9.77 9.17 -32.11
N THR A 92 10.28 10.08 -31.30
CA THR A 92 10.74 11.40 -31.76
C THR A 92 12.18 11.66 -31.31
N ASN A 93 12.82 12.71 -31.81
CA ASN A 93 14.15 13.12 -31.36
C ASN A 93 14.12 14.17 -30.23
N LYS A 94 12.95 14.37 -29.59
CA LYS A 94 12.83 15.32 -28.49
C LYS A 94 13.51 14.77 -27.22
N PRO A 95 14.11 15.64 -26.40
CA PRO A 95 14.69 15.24 -25.13
C PRO A 95 13.60 14.98 -24.09
N LEU A 96 13.89 14.11 -23.10
CA LEU A 96 13.00 13.80 -21.97
C LEU A 96 12.58 15.08 -21.23
N SER A 97 13.51 16.02 -21.05
CA SER A 97 13.27 17.30 -20.36
C SER A 97 12.09 18.11 -20.91
N SER A 98 11.71 17.89 -22.17
CA SER A 98 10.58 18.62 -22.80
C SER A 98 9.21 18.20 -22.26
N ILE A 99 9.10 17.08 -21.53
CA ILE A 99 7.83 16.55 -20.99
C ILE A 99 7.85 16.41 -19.47
N ILE A 100 8.97 16.71 -18.81
CA ILE A 100 9.06 16.67 -17.35
C ILE A 100 8.15 17.76 -16.78
N ARG A 101 7.28 17.36 -15.86
CA ARG A 101 6.39 18.27 -15.14
C ARG A 101 6.96 18.59 -13.76
N PRO A 102 6.74 19.81 -13.24
CA PRO A 102 7.18 20.15 -11.90
C PRO A 102 6.62 19.20 -10.85
N ALA A 103 7.47 18.72 -9.95
CA ALA A 103 7.05 17.94 -8.79
C ALA A 103 6.44 18.83 -7.70
N LEU A 104 5.55 18.27 -6.89
CA LEU A 104 5.06 18.87 -5.66
C LEU A 104 5.95 18.36 -4.52
N PHE A 105 6.62 19.26 -3.81
CA PHE A 105 7.43 18.92 -2.65
C PHE A 105 6.69 19.28 -1.36
N VAL A 106 6.76 18.39 -0.37
CA VAL A 106 6.21 18.54 0.98
C VAL A 106 7.11 17.87 2.00
N THR A 107 6.94 18.18 3.28
CA THR A 107 7.67 17.53 4.37
C THR A 107 6.84 16.39 4.96
N GLU A 108 7.49 15.46 5.67
CA GLU A 108 6.87 14.32 6.33
C GLU A 108 5.76 14.70 7.32
N ASN A 109 5.92 15.84 8.02
CA ASN A 109 4.93 16.35 8.99
C ASN A 109 3.72 17.05 8.33
N THR A 110 3.59 16.99 6.98
CA THR A 110 2.47 17.59 6.27
C THR A 110 1.22 16.77 6.53
N LYS A 111 0.15 17.40 7.07
CA LYS A 111 -1.14 16.72 7.26
C LYS A 111 -1.74 16.28 5.93
N VAL A 112 -2.24 15.04 5.90
CA VAL A 112 -2.75 14.36 4.69
C VAL A 112 -3.94 15.08 4.08
N GLY A 113 -4.90 15.55 4.89
CA GLY A 113 -6.07 16.28 4.41
C GLY A 113 -5.73 17.56 3.64
N PRO A 114 -4.92 18.50 4.19
CA PRO A 114 -4.37 19.64 3.47
C PRO A 114 -3.54 19.27 2.24
N LEU A 115 -2.76 18.18 2.30
CA LEU A 115 -1.97 17.68 1.17
C LEU A 115 -2.86 17.26 0.01
N LEU A 116 -3.90 16.48 0.27
CA LEU A 116 -4.87 16.07 -0.74
C LEU A 116 -5.48 17.28 -1.48
N LYS A 117 -5.91 18.30 -0.73
CA LYS A 117 -6.44 19.55 -1.31
C LYS A 117 -5.40 20.26 -2.18
N LYS A 118 -4.13 20.28 -1.76
CA LYS A 118 -3.02 20.89 -2.50
C LYS A 118 -2.72 20.11 -3.79
N MET A 119 -2.74 18.77 -3.74
CA MET A 119 -2.57 17.90 -4.90
C MET A 119 -3.71 18.09 -5.90
N GLN A 120 -4.96 18.12 -5.45
CA GLN A 120 -6.13 18.39 -6.30
C GLN A 120 -6.04 19.76 -6.98
N ALA A 121 -5.73 20.81 -6.22
CA ALA A 121 -5.61 22.18 -6.76
C ALA A 121 -4.51 22.29 -7.84
N LYS A 122 -3.40 21.56 -7.67
CA LYS A 122 -2.28 21.51 -8.60
C LYS A 122 -2.44 20.45 -9.69
N LYS A 123 -3.50 19.63 -9.64
CA LYS A 123 -3.71 18.47 -10.53
C LYS A 123 -2.50 17.52 -10.51
N SER A 124 -1.86 17.38 -9.35
CA SER A 124 -0.76 16.45 -9.14
C SER A 124 -1.27 15.18 -8.48
N HIS A 125 -0.87 14.02 -8.97
CA HIS A 125 -1.22 12.71 -8.39
C HIS A 125 -0.11 12.15 -7.52
N ILE A 126 1.04 12.84 -7.46
CA ILE A 126 2.21 12.42 -6.67
C ILE A 126 2.85 13.65 -6.04
N ALA A 127 3.33 13.51 -4.83
CA ALA A 127 4.17 14.47 -4.14
C ALA A 127 5.46 13.80 -3.67
N ILE A 128 6.53 14.56 -3.64
CA ILE A 128 7.84 14.15 -3.13
C ILE A 128 7.94 14.60 -1.68
N ILE A 129 8.25 13.67 -0.78
CA ILE A 129 8.53 13.95 0.62
C ILE A 129 10.02 14.30 0.73
N ILE A 130 10.31 15.43 1.36
CA ILE A 130 11.67 15.90 1.56
C ILE A 130 11.99 16.05 3.04
N ASP A 131 13.24 15.75 3.38
CA ASP A 131 13.81 15.96 4.70
C ASP A 131 14.17 17.43 4.95
N GLU A 132 14.68 17.73 6.16
CA GLU A 132 15.12 19.07 6.57
C GLU A 132 16.40 19.55 5.84
N PHE A 133 17.11 18.65 5.17
CA PHE A 133 18.32 18.95 4.40
C PHE A 133 18.04 19.11 2.90
N GLY A 134 16.79 18.84 2.47
CA GLY A 134 16.34 18.91 1.09
C GLY A 134 16.55 17.61 0.31
N GLY A 135 16.95 16.52 0.98
CA GLY A 135 16.99 15.18 0.41
C GLY A 135 15.61 14.58 0.24
N THR A 136 15.49 13.54 -0.54
CA THR A 136 14.22 12.83 -0.76
C THR A 136 14.05 11.72 0.28
N ASP A 137 13.03 11.80 1.12
CA ASP A 137 12.62 10.73 2.03
C ASP A 137 11.76 9.68 1.35
N GLY A 138 10.95 10.11 0.38
CA GLY A 138 10.08 9.21 -0.35
C GLY A 138 9.07 9.93 -1.23
N ILE A 139 7.98 9.24 -1.54
CA ILE A 139 6.87 9.75 -2.32
C ILE A 139 5.55 9.41 -1.65
N ILE A 140 4.53 10.20 -1.93
CA ILE A 140 3.15 9.90 -1.59
C ILE A 140 2.26 10.13 -2.81
N THR A 141 1.37 9.20 -3.10
CA THR A 141 0.43 9.32 -4.21
C THR A 141 -0.97 9.72 -3.72
N MET A 142 -1.81 10.15 -4.64
CA MET A 142 -3.22 10.45 -4.33
C MET A 142 -3.97 9.15 -4.02
N GLU A 143 -3.56 8.08 -4.64
CA GLU A 143 -4.06 6.73 -4.44
C GLU A 143 -3.81 6.29 -2.98
N ASP A 144 -2.59 6.41 -2.44
CA ASP A 144 -2.26 6.10 -1.04
C ASP A 144 -3.14 6.91 -0.05
N ILE A 145 -3.30 8.22 -0.34
CA ILE A 145 -4.12 9.11 0.50
C ILE A 145 -5.61 8.70 0.50
N LEU A 146 -6.13 8.27 -0.65
CA LEU A 146 -7.53 7.88 -0.76
C LEU A 146 -7.79 6.50 -0.13
N GLU A 147 -6.82 5.61 -0.15
CA GLU A 147 -6.87 4.30 0.50
C GLU A 147 -7.07 4.45 2.01
N GLU A 148 -6.39 5.39 2.67
CA GLU A 148 -6.59 5.68 4.09
C GLU A 148 -8.00 6.19 4.43
N LEU A 149 -8.67 6.83 3.47
CA LEU A 149 -10.02 7.35 3.67
C LEU A 149 -11.10 6.29 3.43
N VAL A 150 -10.93 5.51 2.35
CA VAL A 150 -11.97 4.59 1.84
C VAL A 150 -11.72 3.15 2.28
N GLY A 151 -10.51 2.84 2.78
CA GLY A 151 -10.02 1.47 2.95
C GLY A 151 -9.56 0.87 1.61
N GLU A 152 -9.13 -0.37 1.61
CA GLU A 152 -8.75 -1.07 0.38
C GLU A 152 -9.93 -1.07 -0.61
N ILE A 153 -9.74 -0.39 -1.75
CA ILE A 153 -10.73 -0.40 -2.84
C ILE A 153 -10.47 -1.67 -3.64
N TRP A 154 -11.27 -2.69 -3.40
CA TRP A 154 -11.22 -3.92 -4.19
C TRP A 154 -11.65 -3.60 -5.63
N ASP A 155 -10.78 -3.83 -6.61
CA ASP A 155 -11.15 -3.81 -8.02
C ASP A 155 -11.98 -5.08 -8.33
N GLU A 156 -12.96 -4.97 -9.22
CA GLU A 156 -13.77 -6.12 -9.69
C GLU A 156 -12.90 -7.25 -10.31
N HIS A 157 -11.62 -6.98 -10.56
CA HIS A 157 -10.62 -7.91 -11.07
C HIS A 157 -9.56 -8.35 -10.06
N ASP A 158 -9.56 -7.76 -8.86
CA ASP A 158 -8.72 -8.25 -7.79
C ASP A 158 -9.26 -9.61 -7.35
N ALA A 159 -8.44 -10.63 -7.54
CA ALA A 159 -8.74 -11.90 -6.92
C ALA A 159 -8.80 -11.63 -5.42
N VAL A 160 -10.00 -11.67 -4.86
CA VAL A 160 -10.22 -11.59 -3.41
C VAL A 160 -9.34 -12.70 -2.84
N VAL A 161 -8.16 -12.34 -2.35
CA VAL A 161 -7.38 -13.26 -1.53
C VAL A 161 -8.14 -13.32 -0.21
N GLN A 162 -9.14 -14.19 -0.17
CA GLN A 162 -9.81 -14.48 1.09
C GLN A 162 -8.72 -14.97 2.03
N GLU A 163 -8.44 -14.18 3.06
CA GLU A 163 -7.43 -14.54 4.07
C GLU A 163 -7.74 -15.92 4.68
N ILE A 164 -9.02 -16.28 4.73
CA ILE A 164 -9.52 -17.58 5.18
C ILE A 164 -10.45 -18.09 4.08
N GLN A 165 -10.02 -19.12 3.35
CA GLN A 165 -10.81 -19.77 2.29
C GLN A 165 -11.18 -21.17 2.69
N LYS A 166 -12.47 -21.47 2.81
CA LYS A 166 -12.94 -22.82 3.03
C LYS A 166 -12.83 -23.66 1.75
N VAL A 167 -11.97 -24.67 1.75
CA VAL A 167 -11.71 -25.56 0.62
C VAL A 167 -12.66 -26.77 0.64
N SER A 168 -12.93 -27.31 1.84
CA SER A 168 -13.87 -28.40 2.04
C SER A 168 -14.54 -28.29 3.43
N GLU A 169 -15.35 -29.27 3.83
CA GLU A 169 -16.06 -29.27 5.10
C GLU A 169 -15.12 -29.08 6.33
N ASN A 170 -13.90 -29.62 6.24
CA ASN A 170 -12.91 -29.61 7.33
C ASN A 170 -11.54 -29.09 6.90
N GLU A 171 -11.46 -28.34 5.80
CA GLU A 171 -10.19 -27.87 5.26
C GLU A 171 -10.30 -26.40 4.88
N TYR A 172 -9.35 -25.60 5.36
CA TYR A 172 -9.26 -24.18 5.12
C TYR A 172 -7.87 -23.84 4.60
N LEU A 173 -7.83 -22.95 3.60
CA LEU A 173 -6.61 -22.31 3.15
C LEU A 173 -6.54 -20.94 3.81
N VAL A 174 -5.46 -20.65 4.54
CA VAL A 174 -5.33 -19.43 5.32
C VAL A 174 -4.02 -18.75 4.97
N THR A 175 -4.06 -17.42 4.80
CA THR A 175 -2.83 -16.63 4.60
C THR A 175 -2.09 -16.45 5.91
N GLY A 176 -0.77 -16.34 5.84
CA GLY A 176 0.07 -16.11 7.03
C GLY A 176 -0.18 -14.76 7.71
N THR A 177 -0.76 -13.81 7.02
CA THR A 177 -1.13 -12.47 7.50
C THR A 177 -2.49 -12.42 8.17
N ALA A 178 -3.33 -13.45 7.98
CA ALA A 178 -4.65 -13.51 8.58
C ALA A 178 -4.58 -13.39 10.12
N SER A 179 -5.59 -12.74 10.70
CA SER A 179 -5.75 -12.68 12.15
C SER A 179 -5.99 -14.09 12.71
N ILE A 180 -5.18 -14.50 13.69
CA ILE A 180 -5.32 -15.82 14.33
C ILE A 180 -6.66 -15.94 15.05
N ASP A 181 -7.13 -14.88 15.69
CA ASP A 181 -8.41 -14.87 16.40
C ASP A 181 -9.57 -15.12 15.44
N LYS A 182 -9.60 -14.43 14.27
CA LYS A 182 -10.62 -14.64 13.23
C LYS A 182 -10.60 -16.07 12.67
N VAL A 183 -9.42 -16.68 12.51
CA VAL A 183 -9.31 -18.07 12.05
C VAL A 183 -9.93 -19.02 13.05
N TYR A 184 -9.67 -18.83 14.34
CA TYR A 184 -10.21 -19.69 15.39
C TYR A 184 -11.71 -19.46 15.61
N GLU A 185 -12.18 -18.23 15.46
CA GLU A 185 -13.62 -17.89 15.45
C GLU A 185 -14.36 -18.60 14.30
N GLU A 186 -13.81 -18.56 13.06
CA GLU A 186 -14.39 -19.27 11.90
C GLU A 186 -14.43 -20.80 12.10
N LEU A 187 -13.50 -21.34 12.91
CA LEU A 187 -13.42 -22.76 13.26
C LEU A 187 -14.27 -23.13 14.49
N ASP A 188 -14.99 -22.19 15.09
CA ASP A 188 -15.77 -22.34 16.33
C ASP A 188 -14.91 -22.85 17.51
N ILE A 189 -13.65 -22.38 17.60
CA ILE A 189 -12.70 -22.73 18.65
C ILE A 189 -12.44 -21.49 19.51
N ASP A 190 -12.86 -21.54 20.79
CA ASP A 190 -12.64 -20.45 21.74
C ASP A 190 -11.24 -20.57 22.37
N LYS A 191 -10.32 -19.66 21.97
CA LYS A 191 -8.95 -19.60 22.49
C LYS A 191 -8.40 -18.19 22.35
N GLU A 192 -7.70 -17.70 23.37
CA GLU A 192 -6.98 -16.44 23.36
C GLU A 192 -5.52 -16.63 22.91
N PHE A 193 -4.97 -15.65 22.19
CA PHE A 193 -3.61 -15.67 21.68
C PHE A 193 -2.83 -14.43 22.08
N ASP A 194 -1.54 -14.61 22.37
CA ASP A 194 -0.59 -13.51 22.60
C ASP A 194 0.00 -12.95 21.28
N VAL A 195 -0.43 -13.46 20.12
CA VAL A 195 0.05 -13.09 18.78
C VAL A 195 -1.13 -12.74 17.88
N PHE A 196 -0.91 -11.83 16.93
CA PHE A 196 -1.99 -11.30 16.10
C PHE A 196 -2.19 -12.07 14.79
N THR A 197 -1.17 -12.75 14.27
CA THR A 197 -1.21 -13.37 12.95
C THR A 197 -0.95 -14.85 12.98
N VAL A 198 -1.47 -15.57 11.98
CA VAL A 198 -1.21 -17.00 11.75
C VAL A 198 0.30 -17.28 11.63
N SER A 199 1.05 -16.44 10.90
CA SER A 199 2.53 -16.58 10.84
C SER A 199 3.18 -16.48 12.22
N GLY A 200 2.76 -15.51 13.03
CA GLY A 200 3.26 -15.36 14.41
C GLY A 200 2.96 -16.57 15.27
N TRP A 201 1.75 -17.10 15.16
CA TRP A 201 1.34 -18.33 15.86
C TRP A 201 2.16 -19.55 15.45
N ILE A 202 2.34 -19.77 14.14
CA ILE A 202 3.17 -20.88 13.60
C ILE A 202 4.62 -20.74 14.07
N MET A 203 5.21 -19.54 14.01
CA MET A 203 6.57 -19.30 14.49
C MET A 203 6.72 -19.59 15.98
N GLY A 204 5.71 -19.26 16.78
CA GLY A 204 5.68 -19.56 18.21
C GLY A 204 5.67 -21.07 18.49
N ILE A 205 4.92 -21.85 17.71
CA ILE A 205 4.85 -23.34 17.87
C ILE A 205 6.14 -24.01 17.39
N LEU A 206 6.66 -23.58 16.22
CA LEU A 206 7.86 -24.20 15.62
C LEU A 206 9.16 -23.71 16.25
N GLU A 207 9.12 -22.64 17.06
CA GLU A 207 10.30 -21.95 17.64
C GLU A 207 11.35 -21.56 16.60
N ARG A 208 10.93 -21.37 15.34
CA ARG A 208 11.76 -20.98 14.19
C ARG A 208 10.90 -20.41 13.06
N VAL A 209 11.58 -19.79 12.08
CA VAL A 209 10.90 -19.40 10.82
C VAL A 209 10.40 -20.66 10.09
N PRO A 210 9.09 -20.73 9.76
CA PRO A 210 8.51 -21.85 9.04
C PRO A 210 9.15 -22.05 7.65
N LYS A 211 9.02 -23.25 7.12
CA LYS A 211 9.41 -23.59 5.74
C LYS A 211 8.26 -24.30 5.05
N GLU A 212 8.24 -24.19 3.73
CA GLU A 212 7.31 -24.97 2.91
C GLU A 212 7.42 -26.47 3.21
N GLY A 213 6.25 -27.08 3.45
CA GLY A 213 6.15 -28.48 3.86
C GLY A 213 6.26 -28.74 5.37
N ASP A 214 6.47 -27.71 6.21
CA ASP A 214 6.38 -27.88 7.65
C ASP A 214 4.97 -28.28 8.06
N HIS A 215 4.88 -29.26 8.97
CA HIS A 215 3.63 -29.85 9.40
C HIS A 215 3.64 -30.05 10.93
N PHE A 216 2.52 -29.72 11.57
CA PHE A 216 2.31 -29.94 13.01
C PHE A 216 0.83 -30.05 13.34
N VAL A 217 0.53 -30.52 14.53
CA VAL A 217 -0.84 -30.59 15.06
C VAL A 217 -0.91 -29.71 16.31
N SER A 218 -1.86 -28.79 16.36
CA SER A 218 -2.15 -27.94 17.52
C SER A 218 -3.65 -27.71 17.66
N ASP A 219 -4.16 -27.75 18.87
CA ASP A 219 -5.57 -27.52 19.21
C ASP A 219 -6.57 -28.38 18.41
N GLY A 220 -6.16 -29.57 17.99
CA GLY A 220 -6.96 -30.47 17.16
C GLY A 220 -6.91 -30.10 15.65
N LEU A 221 -6.19 -29.08 15.29
CA LEU A 221 -5.95 -28.66 13.90
C LEU A 221 -4.67 -29.31 13.37
N ASP A 222 -4.77 -29.86 12.16
CA ASP A 222 -3.65 -30.38 11.38
C ASP A 222 -3.20 -29.28 10.41
N VAL A 223 -2.00 -28.75 10.61
CA VAL A 223 -1.51 -27.55 9.92
C VAL A 223 -0.32 -27.89 9.05
N THR A 224 -0.38 -27.47 7.78
CA THR A 224 0.71 -27.62 6.80
C THR A 224 1.04 -26.27 6.17
N VAL A 225 2.32 -25.90 6.17
CA VAL A 225 2.81 -24.70 5.49
C VAL A 225 2.98 -24.98 4.00
N LEU A 226 2.15 -24.38 3.16
CA LEU A 226 2.16 -24.64 1.72
C LEU A 226 3.13 -23.72 0.97
N LYS A 227 3.30 -22.46 1.43
CA LYS A 227 4.16 -21.46 0.79
C LYS A 227 4.60 -20.43 1.82
N MET A 228 5.76 -19.83 1.60
CA MET A 228 6.31 -18.70 2.36
C MET A 228 6.41 -17.48 1.45
#